data_8bb80e99a280308ca972e499b048f531
#
_entry.id   8bb80e99a280308ca972e499b048f531
#
_cell.length_a   1.000
_cell.length_b   1.000
_cell.length_c   1.000
_cell.angle_alpha   90.00
_cell.angle_beta   90.00
_cell.angle_gamma   90.00
#
_symmetry.space_group_name_H-M   'P 1'
#
loop_
_entity.id
_entity.type
_entity.pdbx_description
1 polymer ?
#
loop_
_entity_poly.entity_id
_entity_poly.type
_entity_poly.pdbx_seq_one_letter_code
_entity_poly.pdbx_strand_id
1 'polypeptide(L)'
;MYAFDADSYGTGAPLWQTSLLQSGETPGGGTIKPVQGITSTPTIDLASGTMYVVSVQENSSSSFFRLHALDITSGAEKFGGPIVIHASVPGTNSDSVNGVVTLTTSCVQRNALLLADSAVFFGFGGCHSGWLLAYDSQSLTQTGVFNMSPDINGYGTYGGAGGVWMGGGGPAADSSGNIYVTTGNGPYDNSTSFGDSVVKLNAQLTLLDHFTPYDWAFLQCRDADLAAGGLLLIPGTSQALVGGKTGKLYMVNTDNLGGDQANDAGATQWLWFEQDLSAAYSATCTSNTGAVLTSDVTGYQIYGTAAYFNGSVYLGVAPSVASVSGPVRRFTYANGMLTPSSYTSDSIAPNTYGTTPFISSNGTANGIVWIIDHGLPLQDSGSGPATSAVLRAYDANNMATELYNSAQNSADTAGLGIKFTSPIVANGKVYIGTGHDQLSTANPSGELDVYGLK
;
A
#
# COMPACT_ATOMS: atom_id res chain seq x y z
N MET A 1 -3.45 12.97 -16.71
CA MET A 1 -4.10 11.66 -16.86
C MET A 1 -4.28 11.34 -18.34
N TYR A 2 -4.24 10.06 -18.68
CA TYR A 2 -4.38 9.56 -20.07
C TYR A 2 -5.26 8.32 -20.06
N ALA A 3 -6.05 8.12 -21.12
CA ALA A 3 -6.70 6.85 -21.41
C ALA A 3 -6.23 6.35 -22.77
N PHE A 4 -5.87 5.09 -22.85
CA PHE A 4 -5.44 4.43 -24.07
C PHE A 4 -6.41 3.29 -24.40
N ASP A 5 -6.53 2.99 -25.69
CA ASP A 5 -7.24 1.81 -26.13
C ASP A 5 -6.43 0.57 -25.77
N ALA A 6 -6.96 -0.24 -24.88
CA ALA A 6 -6.31 -1.46 -24.41
C ALA A 6 -6.18 -2.55 -25.49
N ASP A 7 -6.91 -2.44 -26.59
CA ASP A 7 -6.92 -3.40 -27.71
C ASP A 7 -6.05 -2.94 -28.89
N SER A 8 -5.56 -1.70 -28.86
CA SER A 8 -4.59 -1.22 -29.85
C SER A 8 -3.15 -1.63 -29.46
N TYR A 9 -2.37 -1.99 -30.47
CA TYR A 9 -0.95 -2.33 -30.32
C TYR A 9 -0.08 -1.11 -30.66
N GLY A 10 0.98 -0.90 -29.85
CA GLY A 10 1.98 0.12 -30.12
C GLY A 10 1.70 1.47 -29.42
N THR A 11 2.43 2.50 -29.84
CA THR A 11 2.37 3.87 -29.29
C THR A 11 1.23 4.68 -29.89
N GLY A 12 -0.01 4.21 -29.75
CA GLY A 12 -1.21 4.93 -30.21
C GLY A 12 -1.42 6.25 -29.46
N ALA A 13 -2.06 7.22 -30.10
CA ALA A 13 -2.55 8.40 -29.40
C ALA A 13 -3.55 8.01 -28.30
N PRO A 14 -3.55 8.71 -27.15
CA PRO A 14 -4.54 8.44 -26.11
C PRO A 14 -5.96 8.73 -26.64
N LEU A 15 -6.95 7.97 -26.15
CA LEU A 15 -8.36 8.23 -26.37
C LEU A 15 -8.75 9.61 -25.83
N TRP A 16 -8.20 9.94 -24.68
CA TRP A 16 -8.26 11.28 -24.11
C TRP A 16 -7.03 11.55 -23.22
N GLN A 17 -6.75 12.83 -23.04
CA GLN A 17 -5.75 13.36 -22.12
C GLN A 17 -6.34 14.54 -21.38
N THR A 18 -6.17 14.59 -20.05
CA THR A 18 -6.58 15.73 -19.24
C THR A 18 -5.49 16.13 -18.27
N SER A 19 -5.33 17.43 -18.03
CA SER A 19 -4.48 17.96 -16.97
C SER A 19 -5.30 18.09 -15.69
N LEU A 20 -4.75 17.61 -14.58
CA LEU A 20 -5.32 17.84 -13.25
C LEU A 20 -4.88 19.15 -12.62
N LEU A 21 -3.94 19.86 -13.28
CA LEU A 21 -3.45 21.17 -12.86
C LEU A 21 -4.36 22.26 -13.41
N GLN A 22 -4.67 23.23 -12.57
CA GLN A 22 -5.33 24.46 -12.98
C GLN A 22 -4.30 25.49 -13.45
N SER A 23 -4.78 26.61 -14.02
CA SER A 23 -3.88 27.67 -14.48
C SER A 23 -3.04 28.25 -13.34
N GLY A 24 -1.73 28.29 -13.54
CA GLY A 24 -0.77 28.79 -12.54
C GLY A 24 -0.33 27.77 -11.48
N GLU A 25 -0.72 26.51 -11.66
CA GLU A 25 -0.29 25.41 -10.77
C GLU A 25 0.80 24.57 -11.40
N THR A 26 1.58 23.93 -10.53
CA THR A 26 2.57 22.90 -10.84
C THR A 26 2.30 21.64 -10.01
N PRO A 27 2.80 20.47 -10.44
CA PRO A 27 2.75 19.28 -9.58
C PRO A 27 3.44 19.57 -8.26
N GLY A 28 2.83 19.16 -7.14
CA GLY A 28 3.38 19.42 -5.81
C GLY A 28 4.76 18.83 -5.63
N GLY A 29 5.65 19.61 -5.03
CA GLY A 29 6.93 19.15 -4.53
C GLY A 29 6.75 18.26 -3.31
N GLY A 30 7.78 17.49 -2.93
CA GLY A 30 7.73 16.64 -1.76
C GLY A 30 8.94 15.73 -1.62
N THR A 31 8.80 14.70 -0.81
CA THR A 31 9.85 13.69 -0.61
C THR A 31 10.02 12.76 -1.81
N ILE A 32 8.97 12.65 -2.65
CA ILE A 32 8.99 11.83 -3.87
C ILE A 32 9.55 12.67 -5.01
N LYS A 33 10.54 12.15 -5.71
CA LYS A 33 11.23 12.84 -6.81
C LYS A 33 10.87 12.21 -8.15
N PRO A 34 10.82 13.01 -9.22
CA PRO A 34 11.07 14.47 -9.28
C PRO A 34 9.92 15.32 -8.77
N VAL A 35 8.69 14.78 -8.76
CA VAL A 35 7.47 15.44 -8.25
C VAL A 35 6.57 14.42 -7.57
N GLN A 36 5.77 14.85 -6.61
CA GLN A 36 4.85 13.95 -5.92
C GLN A 36 3.60 13.68 -6.77
N GLY A 37 2.96 14.68 -7.32
CA GLY A 37 1.84 14.54 -8.27
C GLY A 37 0.72 13.59 -7.80
N ILE A 38 0.59 12.44 -8.47
CA ILE A 38 -0.33 11.35 -8.13
C ILE A 38 0.51 10.14 -7.76
N THR A 39 0.40 9.68 -6.52
CA THR A 39 1.20 8.56 -5.98
C THR A 39 0.38 7.34 -5.57
N SER A 40 -0.94 7.48 -5.54
CA SER A 40 -1.85 6.40 -5.18
C SER A 40 -2.54 5.78 -6.40
N THR A 41 -3.03 4.56 -6.21
CA THR A 41 -3.87 3.88 -7.19
C THR A 41 -5.28 4.46 -7.15
N PRO A 42 -5.83 4.92 -8.30
CA PRO A 42 -7.21 5.37 -8.41
C PRO A 42 -8.21 4.25 -8.15
N THR A 43 -9.45 4.59 -7.83
CA THR A 43 -10.58 3.66 -7.84
C THR A 43 -11.60 4.07 -8.89
N ILE A 44 -12.28 3.08 -9.49
CA ILE A 44 -13.26 3.30 -10.57
C ILE A 44 -14.63 2.75 -10.16
N ASP A 45 -15.63 3.61 -10.19
CA ASP A 45 -17.03 3.21 -10.16
C ASP A 45 -17.51 2.96 -11.60
N LEU A 46 -17.59 1.70 -11.98
CA LEU A 46 -18.07 1.31 -13.30
C LEU A 46 -19.55 1.65 -13.53
N ALA A 47 -20.37 1.67 -12.48
CA ALA A 47 -21.79 1.95 -12.60
C ALA A 47 -22.06 3.41 -12.98
N SER A 48 -21.32 4.35 -12.40
CA SER A 48 -21.41 5.76 -12.75
C SER A 48 -20.40 6.18 -13.83
N GLY A 49 -19.49 5.31 -14.25
CA GLY A 49 -18.41 5.65 -15.18
C GLY A 49 -17.46 6.72 -14.59
N THR A 50 -17.14 6.63 -13.31
CA THR A 50 -16.35 7.66 -12.62
C THR A 50 -15.05 7.07 -12.05
N MET A 51 -13.93 7.73 -12.28
CA MET A 51 -12.64 7.43 -11.65
C MET A 51 -12.33 8.50 -10.61
N TYR A 52 -12.02 8.05 -9.39
CA TYR A 52 -11.57 8.92 -8.30
C TYR A 52 -10.05 8.85 -8.15
N VAL A 53 -9.42 10.01 -8.01
CA VAL A 53 -7.97 10.13 -7.85
C VAL A 53 -7.63 11.29 -6.93
N VAL A 54 -6.58 11.12 -6.11
CA VAL A 54 -6.02 12.20 -5.29
C VAL A 54 -4.71 12.66 -5.92
N SER A 55 -4.57 13.96 -6.03
CA SER A 55 -3.36 14.61 -6.53
C SER A 55 -2.87 15.67 -5.56
N VAL A 56 -1.57 15.99 -5.63
CA VAL A 56 -0.96 17.11 -4.91
C VAL A 56 -0.46 18.13 -5.91
N GLN A 57 -0.81 19.39 -5.69
CA GLN A 57 -0.43 20.54 -6.48
C GLN A 57 0.13 21.64 -5.60
N GLU A 58 0.83 22.55 -6.23
CA GLU A 58 1.29 23.79 -5.62
C GLU A 58 1.10 24.98 -6.56
N ASN A 59 0.89 26.13 -5.98
CA ASN A 59 0.92 27.42 -6.65
C ASN A 59 1.97 28.33 -5.97
N SER A 60 2.05 29.59 -6.37
CA SER A 60 3.01 30.55 -5.81
C SER A 60 2.87 30.79 -4.30
N SER A 61 1.78 30.37 -3.67
CA SER A 61 1.44 30.71 -2.29
C SER A 61 1.30 29.52 -1.36
N SER A 62 0.94 28.34 -1.89
CA SER A 62 0.62 27.16 -1.08
C SER A 62 0.65 25.87 -1.89
N SER A 63 0.84 24.76 -1.17
CA SER A 63 0.60 23.40 -1.68
C SER A 63 -0.72 22.87 -1.11
N PHE A 64 -1.41 21.99 -1.84
CA PHE A 64 -2.69 21.41 -1.42
C PHE A 64 -2.96 20.09 -2.13
N PHE A 65 -3.82 19.27 -1.53
CA PHE A 65 -4.35 18.05 -2.13
C PHE A 65 -5.70 18.32 -2.77
N ARG A 66 -6.00 17.61 -3.88
CA ARG A 66 -7.32 17.60 -4.49
C ARG A 66 -7.84 16.18 -4.68
N LEU A 67 -9.14 16.01 -4.44
CA LEU A 67 -9.91 14.86 -4.88
C LEU A 67 -10.57 15.21 -6.22
N HIS A 68 -10.31 14.40 -7.21
CA HIS A 68 -10.90 14.47 -8.55
C HIS A 68 -11.92 13.33 -8.73
N ALA A 69 -13.00 13.61 -9.42
CA ALA A 69 -13.95 12.62 -9.93
C ALA A 69 -14.04 12.79 -11.44
N LEU A 70 -13.39 11.89 -12.18
CA LEU A 70 -13.25 12.01 -13.63
C LEU A 70 -14.18 11.06 -14.37
N ASP A 71 -14.83 11.55 -15.40
CA ASP A 71 -15.55 10.70 -16.36
C ASP A 71 -14.54 9.81 -17.10
N ILE A 72 -14.71 8.49 -17.04
CA ILE A 72 -13.75 7.54 -17.64
C ILE A 72 -13.72 7.58 -19.17
N THR A 73 -14.74 8.17 -19.82
CA THR A 73 -14.83 8.24 -21.27
C THR A 73 -14.22 9.52 -21.86
N SER A 74 -14.07 10.57 -21.06
CA SER A 74 -13.63 11.89 -21.54
C SER A 74 -12.52 12.52 -20.70
N GLY A 75 -12.29 12.05 -19.47
CA GLY A 75 -11.39 12.69 -18.51
C GLY A 75 -11.92 14.00 -17.93
N ALA A 76 -13.18 14.35 -18.16
CA ALA A 76 -13.80 15.55 -17.62
C ALA A 76 -14.16 15.40 -16.14
N GLU A 77 -14.04 16.50 -15.38
CA GLU A 77 -14.48 16.52 -13.97
C GLU A 77 -15.99 16.34 -13.86
N LYS A 78 -16.40 15.54 -12.87
CA LYS A 78 -17.79 15.29 -12.51
C LYS A 78 -18.11 15.86 -11.13
N PHE A 79 -19.38 15.92 -10.79
CA PHE A 79 -19.90 16.26 -9.44
C PHE A 79 -19.40 17.59 -8.90
N GLY A 80 -19.04 18.55 -9.78
CA GLY A 80 -18.49 19.85 -9.39
C GLY A 80 -17.05 19.83 -8.90
N GLY A 81 -16.35 18.70 -9.12
CA GLY A 81 -14.90 18.59 -8.82
C GLY A 81 -14.01 19.45 -9.72
N PRO A 82 -12.69 19.49 -9.47
CA PRO A 82 -12.04 18.91 -8.27
C PRO A 82 -12.31 19.72 -7.01
N ILE A 83 -12.24 19.05 -5.85
CA ILE A 83 -12.34 19.73 -4.55
C ILE A 83 -10.98 19.75 -3.84
N VAL A 84 -10.70 20.82 -3.10
CA VAL A 84 -9.53 20.87 -2.21
C VAL A 84 -9.82 20.06 -0.95
N ILE A 85 -8.90 19.17 -0.60
CA ILE A 85 -9.01 18.32 0.58
C ILE A 85 -8.56 19.10 1.80
N HIS A 86 -9.44 19.17 2.81
CA HIS A 86 -9.14 19.72 4.12
C HIS A 86 -9.56 18.73 5.19
N ALA A 87 -8.76 18.63 6.25
CA ALA A 87 -9.14 17.83 7.41
C ALA A 87 -8.56 18.48 8.67
N SER A 88 -9.34 18.46 9.75
CA SER A 88 -8.90 18.88 11.06
C SER A 88 -9.66 18.13 12.15
N VAL A 89 -9.00 17.89 13.27
CA VAL A 89 -9.58 17.27 14.46
C VAL A 89 -9.12 18.03 15.71
N PRO A 90 -9.87 18.01 16.82
CA PRO A 90 -9.32 18.39 18.12
C PRO A 90 -8.09 17.55 18.44
N GLY A 91 -7.06 18.15 19.05
CA GLY A 91 -5.87 17.42 19.46
C GLY A 91 -4.80 18.30 20.08
N THR A 92 -3.82 17.66 20.71
CA THR A 92 -2.78 18.33 21.52
C THR A 92 -1.34 17.94 21.13
N ASN A 93 -1.16 17.20 20.02
CA ASN A 93 0.18 16.86 19.53
C ASN A 93 0.96 18.12 19.10
N SER A 94 2.23 17.97 18.68
CA SER A 94 3.11 19.09 18.33
C SER A 94 2.63 19.94 17.15
N ASP A 95 1.75 19.41 16.30
CA ASP A 95 1.17 20.15 15.17
C ASP A 95 -0.11 20.90 15.55
N SER A 96 -0.57 20.76 16.81
CA SER A 96 -1.78 21.41 17.27
C SER A 96 -1.61 22.92 17.34
N VAL A 97 -2.54 23.63 16.72
CA VAL A 97 -2.67 25.08 16.82
C VAL A 97 -4.01 25.39 17.48
N ASN A 98 -4.00 26.00 18.67
CA ASN A 98 -5.18 26.29 19.44
C ASN A 98 -6.08 25.07 19.73
N GLY A 99 -5.48 23.91 19.98
CA GLY A 99 -6.23 22.68 20.27
C GLY A 99 -6.77 21.95 19.02
N VAL A 100 -6.28 22.29 17.83
CA VAL A 100 -6.69 21.68 16.56
C VAL A 100 -5.47 21.19 15.78
N VAL A 101 -5.49 19.93 15.37
CA VAL A 101 -4.53 19.32 14.45
C VAL A 101 -5.13 19.38 13.05
N THR A 102 -4.35 19.79 12.05
CA THR A 102 -4.80 19.98 10.66
C THR A 102 -3.93 19.19 9.69
N LEU A 103 -4.56 18.58 8.69
CA LEU A 103 -3.87 17.91 7.59
C LEU A 103 -3.01 18.92 6.82
N THR A 104 -1.73 18.61 6.65
CA THR A 104 -0.77 19.46 5.92
C THR A 104 -0.22 18.74 4.69
N THR A 105 0.34 19.47 3.76
CA THR A 105 0.95 18.92 2.54
C THR A 105 2.36 18.34 2.74
N SER A 106 2.86 18.33 3.98
CA SER A 106 3.99 17.48 4.35
C SER A 106 3.62 15.99 4.37
N CYS A 107 2.31 15.68 4.42
CA CYS A 107 1.80 14.31 4.29
C CYS A 107 1.97 13.78 2.86
N VAL A 108 1.96 12.45 2.74
CA VAL A 108 1.96 11.72 1.46
C VAL A 108 0.70 10.87 1.38
N GLN A 109 -0.06 11.02 0.31
CA GLN A 109 -1.18 10.14 -0.01
C GLN A 109 -0.65 9.06 -0.97
N ARG A 110 -0.45 7.82 -0.48
CA ARG A 110 0.20 6.74 -1.24
C ARG A 110 -0.66 5.49 -1.38
N ASN A 111 -1.43 5.14 -0.35
CA ASN A 111 -2.32 3.98 -0.40
C ASN A 111 -3.40 4.14 -1.47
N ALA A 112 -3.84 3.02 -2.04
CA ALA A 112 -4.93 3.00 -3.02
C ALA A 112 -6.22 3.58 -2.43
N LEU A 113 -7.04 4.19 -3.29
CA LEU A 113 -8.37 4.64 -2.91
C LEU A 113 -9.32 3.43 -2.84
N LEU A 114 -10.19 3.42 -1.85
CA LEU A 114 -11.28 2.45 -1.72
C LEU A 114 -12.61 3.15 -2.04
N LEU A 115 -13.42 2.54 -2.90
CA LEU A 115 -14.83 2.90 -3.07
C LEU A 115 -15.70 1.85 -2.38
N ALA A 116 -16.43 2.24 -1.36
CA ALA A 116 -17.35 1.39 -0.61
C ALA A 116 -18.53 2.23 -0.09
N ASP A 117 -19.73 1.66 -0.02
CA ASP A 117 -20.94 2.29 0.54
C ASP A 117 -21.18 3.74 0.06
N SER A 118 -20.99 3.98 -1.24
CA SER A 118 -21.13 5.29 -1.88
C SER A 118 -20.14 6.36 -1.35
N ALA A 119 -19.04 5.94 -0.73
CA ALA A 119 -17.98 6.84 -0.28
C ALA A 119 -16.60 6.40 -0.80
N VAL A 120 -15.73 7.37 -0.98
CA VAL A 120 -14.31 7.19 -1.36
C VAL A 120 -13.45 7.39 -0.13
N PHE A 121 -12.67 6.36 0.24
CA PHE A 121 -11.78 6.36 1.40
C PHE A 121 -10.33 6.39 0.94
N PHE A 122 -9.51 7.19 1.61
CA PHE A 122 -8.06 7.24 1.36
C PHE A 122 -7.30 7.79 2.58
N GLY A 123 -6.08 7.33 2.76
CA GLY A 123 -5.26 7.68 3.91
C GLY A 123 -4.02 8.48 3.56
N PHE A 124 -3.38 9.04 4.58
CA PHE A 124 -2.13 9.78 4.50
C PHE A 124 -1.13 9.29 5.54
N GLY A 125 0.14 9.35 5.18
CA GLY A 125 1.27 9.10 6.07
C GLY A 125 2.39 10.09 5.82
N GLY A 126 3.54 9.92 6.51
CA GLY A 126 4.74 10.75 6.31
C GLY A 126 4.67 12.15 6.93
N CYS A 127 3.63 12.47 7.65
CA CYS A 127 3.46 13.66 8.46
C CYS A 127 3.41 13.30 9.95
N HIS A 128 3.23 14.29 10.83
CA HIS A 128 3.27 14.06 12.29
C HIS A 128 2.12 13.19 12.81
N SER A 129 1.03 13.05 12.06
CA SER A 129 -0.02 12.06 12.32
C SER A 129 -0.55 11.46 11.03
N GLY A 130 -0.93 10.17 11.07
CA GLY A 130 -1.65 9.52 10.00
C GLY A 130 -3.11 9.97 9.94
N TRP A 131 -3.69 9.97 8.75
CA TRP A 131 -5.08 10.35 8.51
C TRP A 131 -5.80 9.32 7.66
N LEU A 132 -7.10 9.16 7.91
CA LEU A 132 -8.03 8.50 7.01
C LEU A 132 -9.20 9.43 6.77
N LEU A 133 -9.57 9.63 5.51
CA LEU A 133 -10.66 10.50 5.09
C LEU A 133 -11.70 9.73 4.30
N ALA A 134 -12.96 10.15 4.40
CA ALA A 134 -14.08 9.65 3.63
C ALA A 134 -14.82 10.80 2.95
N TYR A 135 -15.16 10.61 1.68
CA TYR A 135 -15.92 11.57 0.88
C TYR A 135 -17.07 10.85 0.17
N ASP A 136 -18.25 11.44 0.19
CA ASP A 136 -19.37 10.95 -0.61
C ASP A 136 -19.01 10.94 -2.10
N SER A 137 -19.27 9.84 -2.78
CA SER A 137 -18.80 9.62 -4.15
C SER A 137 -19.51 10.49 -5.20
N GLN A 138 -20.70 11.04 -4.90
CA GLN A 138 -21.47 11.83 -5.86
C GLN A 138 -21.43 13.33 -5.57
N SER A 139 -21.41 13.73 -4.31
CA SER A 139 -21.36 15.15 -3.93
C SER A 139 -19.94 15.64 -3.66
N LEU A 140 -18.96 14.74 -3.51
CA LEU A 140 -17.60 15.01 -3.05
C LEU A 140 -17.56 15.75 -1.70
N THR A 141 -18.61 15.61 -0.89
CA THR A 141 -18.67 16.17 0.46
C THR A 141 -17.95 15.25 1.43
N GLN A 142 -17.12 15.81 2.31
CA GLN A 142 -16.44 15.02 3.33
C GLN A 142 -17.45 14.42 4.32
N THR A 143 -17.42 13.10 4.50
CA THR A 143 -18.35 12.35 5.36
C THR A 143 -17.67 11.79 6.61
N GLY A 144 -16.34 11.72 6.62
CA GLY A 144 -15.59 11.22 7.77
C GLY A 144 -14.14 11.69 7.77
N VAL A 145 -13.61 11.85 8.97
CA VAL A 145 -12.21 12.16 9.26
C VAL A 145 -11.77 11.37 10.48
N PHE A 146 -10.66 10.66 10.36
CA PHE A 146 -10.00 10.02 11.50
C PHE A 146 -8.50 10.33 11.47
N ASN A 147 -7.98 10.79 12.61
CA ASN A 147 -6.54 11.01 12.82
C ASN A 147 -6.01 9.92 13.75
N MET A 148 -4.90 9.32 13.36
CA MET A 148 -4.33 8.15 14.05
C MET A 148 -3.59 8.48 15.34
N SER A 149 -3.25 9.76 15.58
CA SER A 149 -2.56 10.20 16.79
C SER A 149 -2.73 11.73 17.00
N PRO A 150 -3.94 12.19 17.39
CA PRO A 150 -4.19 13.61 17.54
C PRO A 150 -3.55 14.21 18.80
N ASP A 151 -3.30 13.40 19.83
CA ASP A 151 -2.91 13.88 21.16
C ASP A 151 -1.48 13.57 21.55
N ILE A 152 -0.83 12.58 20.91
CA ILE A 152 0.51 12.13 21.28
C ILE A 152 1.46 12.29 20.10
N ASN A 153 2.66 12.79 20.39
CA ASN A 153 3.72 12.88 19.39
C ASN A 153 4.35 11.51 19.15
N GLY A 154 4.67 11.22 17.90
CA GLY A 154 5.54 10.10 17.55
C GLY A 154 6.92 10.24 18.18
N TYR A 155 7.55 9.12 18.48
CA TYR A 155 8.88 9.07 19.05
C TYR A 155 9.92 8.76 17.98
N GLY A 156 11.17 9.22 18.24
CA GLY A 156 12.36 8.78 17.52
C GLY A 156 12.67 9.53 16.25
N THR A 157 13.71 9.09 15.56
CA THR A 157 14.35 9.74 14.40
C THR A 157 13.44 9.80 13.18
N TYR A 158 12.39 8.99 13.13
CA TYR A 158 11.56 8.80 11.93
C TYR A 158 10.17 9.46 12.00
N GLY A 159 9.85 10.14 13.09
CA GLY A 159 8.84 11.21 13.20
C GLY A 159 7.39 10.93 12.76
N GLY A 160 7.03 9.72 12.34
CA GLY A 160 5.69 9.39 11.92
C GLY A 160 4.81 8.98 13.10
N ALA A 161 3.53 9.38 13.12
CA ALA A 161 2.57 8.97 14.12
C ALA A 161 1.37 8.27 13.45
N GLY A 162 1.50 6.96 13.27
CA GLY A 162 0.43 6.13 12.72
C GLY A 162 0.14 6.35 11.25
N GLY A 163 1.16 6.59 10.42
CA GLY A 163 0.98 6.81 8.98
C GLY A 163 0.25 5.67 8.28
N VAL A 164 -0.78 5.98 7.46
CA VAL A 164 -1.51 4.99 6.66
C VAL A 164 -0.76 4.77 5.34
N TRP A 165 0.18 3.82 5.33
CA TRP A 165 1.06 3.55 4.18
C TRP A 165 0.49 2.52 3.22
N MET A 166 0.23 1.31 3.70
CA MET A 166 -0.40 0.16 3.02
C MET A 166 0.18 -0.10 1.62
N GLY A 167 1.47 -0.41 1.56
CA GLY A 167 2.19 -0.63 0.30
C GLY A 167 1.52 -1.67 -0.61
N GLY A 168 1.27 -1.30 -1.87
CA GLY A 168 0.59 -2.14 -2.86
C GLY A 168 -0.90 -2.40 -2.58
N GLY A 169 -1.50 -1.69 -1.61
CA GLY A 169 -2.91 -1.81 -1.25
C GLY A 169 -3.50 -0.50 -0.74
N GLY A 170 -4.67 -0.57 -0.12
CA GLY A 170 -5.39 0.56 0.46
C GLY A 170 -6.34 0.10 1.55
N PRO A 171 -7.18 1.01 2.09
CA PRO A 171 -8.25 0.63 3.00
C PRO A 171 -9.07 -0.53 2.44
N ALA A 172 -9.55 -1.41 3.30
CA ALA A 172 -10.42 -2.52 2.94
C ALA A 172 -11.78 -2.38 3.61
N ALA A 173 -12.83 -2.87 2.96
CA ALA A 173 -14.18 -2.87 3.53
C ALA A 173 -14.72 -4.30 3.65
N ASP A 174 -15.38 -4.61 4.77
CA ASP A 174 -16.15 -5.84 4.92
C ASP A 174 -17.58 -5.68 4.37
N SER A 175 -18.33 -6.78 4.33
CA SER A 175 -19.72 -6.78 3.84
C SER A 175 -20.71 -6.00 4.72
N SER A 176 -20.29 -5.55 5.89
CA SER A 176 -21.08 -4.72 6.80
C SER A 176 -20.75 -3.22 6.65
N GLY A 177 -19.87 -2.87 5.71
CA GLY A 177 -19.43 -1.49 5.48
C GLY A 177 -18.38 -1.00 6.50
N ASN A 178 -17.80 -1.88 7.32
CA ASN A 178 -16.71 -1.48 8.19
C ASN A 178 -15.41 -1.34 7.39
N ILE A 179 -14.65 -0.30 7.72
CA ILE A 179 -13.40 0.07 7.04
C ILE A 179 -12.22 -0.36 7.89
N TYR A 180 -11.24 -0.99 7.26
CA TYR A 180 -10.03 -1.47 7.90
C TYR A 180 -8.81 -0.80 7.29
N VAL A 181 -7.91 -0.32 8.12
CA VAL A 181 -6.61 0.21 7.73
C VAL A 181 -5.52 -0.32 8.64
N THR A 182 -4.29 -0.31 8.13
CA THR A 182 -3.10 -0.52 8.94
C THR A 182 -2.33 0.78 9.08
N THR A 183 -1.73 0.97 10.25
CA THR A 183 -0.91 2.14 10.58
C THR A 183 0.55 1.74 10.79
N GLY A 184 1.45 2.63 10.45
CA GLY A 184 2.88 2.47 10.69
C GLY A 184 3.32 3.10 12.00
N ASN A 185 4.61 3.34 12.10
CA ASN A 185 5.25 3.90 13.28
C ASN A 185 4.43 4.97 13.95
N GLY A 186 4.26 4.85 15.25
CA GLY A 186 3.51 5.84 16.00
C GLY A 186 3.27 5.42 17.44
N PRO A 187 2.87 6.37 18.30
CA PRO A 187 2.48 6.04 19.65
C PRO A 187 1.18 5.24 19.67
N TYR A 188 1.07 4.46 20.72
CA TYR A 188 -0.14 3.73 21.04
C TYR A 188 -0.52 3.96 22.50
N ASP A 189 -1.81 4.26 22.77
CA ASP A 189 -2.32 4.52 24.12
C ASP A 189 -3.66 3.85 24.43
N ASN A 190 -4.13 3.00 23.51
CA ASN A 190 -5.42 2.32 23.61
C ASN A 190 -6.65 3.26 23.67
N SER A 191 -6.52 4.51 23.27
CA SER A 191 -7.64 5.47 23.32
C SER A 191 -7.71 6.43 22.13
N THR A 192 -6.65 7.16 21.86
CA THR A 192 -6.59 8.19 20.82
C THR A 192 -5.46 7.98 19.82
N SER A 193 -4.49 7.12 20.14
CA SER A 193 -3.29 6.90 19.34
C SER A 193 -3.12 5.45 18.98
N PHE A 194 -3.04 5.17 17.68
CA PHE A 194 -3.05 3.83 17.09
C PHE A 194 -1.90 3.65 16.09
N GLY A 195 -0.66 3.89 16.56
CA GLY A 195 0.54 3.52 15.81
C GLY A 195 0.71 2.01 15.72
N ASP A 196 1.29 1.51 14.63
CA ASP A 196 1.55 0.09 14.36
C ASP A 196 0.35 -0.83 14.64
N SER A 197 -0.83 -0.43 14.19
CA SER A 197 -2.10 -1.07 14.50
C SER A 197 -2.89 -1.45 13.25
N VAL A 198 -3.79 -2.43 13.40
CA VAL A 198 -4.96 -2.60 12.54
C VAL A 198 -6.11 -1.83 13.20
N VAL A 199 -6.73 -0.93 12.46
CA VAL A 199 -7.84 -0.09 12.96
C VAL A 199 -9.10 -0.41 12.18
N LYS A 200 -10.19 -0.71 12.88
CA LYS A 200 -11.53 -0.94 12.35
C LYS A 200 -12.42 0.25 12.65
N LEU A 201 -13.06 0.79 11.63
CA LEU A 201 -13.92 1.97 11.71
C LEU A 201 -15.26 1.66 11.02
N ASN A 202 -16.30 2.42 11.34
CA ASN A 202 -17.52 2.43 10.52
C ASN A 202 -17.33 3.33 9.27
N ALA A 203 -18.35 3.40 8.41
CA ALA A 203 -18.31 4.22 7.20
C ALA A 203 -18.16 5.74 7.46
N GLN A 204 -18.51 6.23 8.65
CA GLN A 204 -18.33 7.62 9.09
C GLN A 204 -16.98 7.84 9.80
N LEU A 205 -16.10 6.82 9.77
CA LEU A 205 -14.80 6.82 10.41
C LEU A 205 -14.84 6.99 11.94
N THR A 206 -15.85 6.40 12.59
CA THR A 206 -15.85 6.24 14.05
C THR A 206 -15.14 4.94 14.38
N LEU A 207 -14.23 4.98 15.35
CA LEU A 207 -13.50 3.79 15.82
C LEU A 207 -14.48 2.75 16.37
N LEU A 208 -14.32 1.52 15.91
CA LEU A 208 -15.08 0.36 16.39
C LEU A 208 -14.20 -0.60 17.19
N ASP A 209 -12.97 -0.87 16.70
CA ASP A 209 -12.06 -1.85 17.27
C ASP A 209 -10.64 -1.68 16.73
N HIS A 210 -9.66 -2.33 17.35
CA HIS A 210 -8.29 -2.34 16.87
C HIS A 210 -7.54 -3.60 17.32
N PHE A 211 -6.42 -3.87 16.66
CA PHE A 211 -5.37 -4.81 17.08
C PHE A 211 -4.04 -4.07 17.05
N THR A 212 -3.23 -4.23 18.07
CA THR A 212 -1.88 -3.66 18.14
C THR A 212 -0.91 -4.75 18.59
N PRO A 213 0.21 -5.00 17.87
CA PRO A 213 1.24 -5.93 18.32
C PRO A 213 1.78 -5.56 19.71
N TYR A 214 2.03 -6.57 20.53
CA TYR A 214 2.55 -6.37 21.88
C TYR A 214 3.89 -5.60 21.91
N ASP A 215 4.69 -5.77 20.88
CA ASP A 215 5.99 -5.12 20.73
C ASP A 215 5.95 -3.79 19.94
N TRP A 216 4.78 -3.15 19.82
CA TRP A 216 4.57 -1.90 19.07
C TRP A 216 5.62 -0.82 19.40
N ALA A 217 6.04 -0.70 20.66
CA ALA A 217 7.05 0.29 21.08
C ALA A 217 8.44 0.01 20.43
N PHE A 218 8.76 -1.27 20.22
CA PHE A 218 9.95 -1.66 19.46
C PHE A 218 9.76 -1.36 17.97
N LEU A 219 8.58 -1.69 17.39
CA LEU A 219 8.28 -1.42 15.98
C LEU A 219 8.48 0.07 15.67
N GLN A 220 7.89 0.94 16.48
CA GLN A 220 8.06 2.38 16.37
C GLN A 220 9.51 2.82 16.48
N CYS A 221 10.25 2.31 17.47
CA CYS A 221 11.64 2.67 17.72
C CYS A 221 12.59 2.27 16.57
N ARG A 222 12.26 1.20 15.84
CA ARG A 222 13.09 0.61 14.77
C ARG A 222 12.66 0.98 13.36
N ASP A 223 11.65 1.82 13.19
CA ASP A 223 11.03 2.05 11.88
C ASP A 223 10.54 0.73 11.25
N ALA A 224 9.94 -0.12 12.09
CA ALA A 224 9.54 -1.46 11.68
C ALA A 224 8.02 -1.55 11.36
N ASP A 225 7.49 -0.54 10.69
CA ASP A 225 6.06 -0.35 10.38
C ASP A 225 5.28 -1.64 10.14
N LEU A 226 4.19 -1.82 10.87
CA LEU A 226 3.17 -2.81 10.55
C LEU A 226 2.46 -2.47 9.22
N ALA A 227 2.20 -1.19 8.97
CA ALA A 227 1.57 -0.73 7.73
C ALA A 227 2.51 -0.64 6.53
N ALA A 228 3.72 -1.16 6.59
CA ALA A 228 4.56 -1.26 5.40
C ALA A 228 3.85 -2.08 4.31
N GLY A 229 3.17 -3.18 4.71
CA GLY A 229 2.22 -3.92 3.88
C GLY A 229 0.77 -3.48 4.07
N GLY A 230 -0.11 -3.89 3.15
CA GLY A 230 -1.55 -3.72 3.27
C GLY A 230 -2.20 -4.84 4.07
N LEU A 231 -3.51 -4.69 4.32
CA LEU A 231 -4.34 -5.68 4.98
C LEU A 231 -5.15 -6.47 3.94
N LEU A 232 -5.22 -7.79 4.12
CA LEU A 232 -6.08 -8.68 3.33
C LEU A 232 -7.23 -9.17 4.21
N LEU A 233 -8.46 -8.79 3.90
CA LEU A 233 -9.66 -9.47 4.41
C LEU A 233 -9.81 -10.80 3.70
N ILE A 234 -9.86 -11.92 4.45
CA ILE A 234 -10.03 -13.26 3.85
C ILE A 234 -11.48 -13.42 3.41
N PRO A 235 -11.77 -13.57 2.10
CA PRO A 235 -13.13 -13.61 1.60
C PRO A 235 -13.99 -14.71 2.24
N GLY A 236 -15.22 -14.33 2.64
CA GLY A 236 -16.19 -15.27 3.25
C GLY A 236 -15.87 -15.68 4.68
N THR A 237 -14.99 -14.96 5.36
CA THR A 237 -14.60 -15.24 6.75
C THR A 237 -14.59 -13.95 7.59
N SER A 238 -14.52 -14.12 8.92
CA SER A 238 -14.26 -13.00 9.85
C SER A 238 -12.76 -12.89 10.17
N GLN A 239 -11.88 -12.96 9.14
CA GLN A 239 -10.44 -12.88 9.37
C GLN A 239 -9.75 -11.91 8.42
N ALA A 240 -8.72 -11.27 8.95
CA ALA A 240 -7.81 -10.44 8.20
C ALA A 240 -6.36 -10.85 8.44
N LEU A 241 -5.52 -10.69 7.41
CA LEU A 241 -4.09 -10.90 7.46
C LEU A 241 -3.35 -9.57 7.31
N VAL A 242 -2.37 -9.34 8.16
CA VAL A 242 -1.46 -8.19 8.09
C VAL A 242 -0.04 -8.63 8.43
N GLY A 243 0.94 -7.91 7.91
CA GLY A 243 2.35 -8.09 8.24
C GLY A 243 3.17 -6.86 7.90
N GLY A 244 4.34 -6.74 8.53
CA GLY A 244 5.17 -5.55 8.41
C GLY A 244 6.67 -5.85 8.28
N LYS A 245 7.48 -4.84 8.55
CA LYS A 245 8.94 -4.88 8.34
C LYS A 245 9.69 -5.87 9.24
N THR A 246 9.08 -6.42 10.28
CA THR A 246 9.71 -7.49 11.09
C THR A 246 9.67 -8.85 10.41
N GLY A 247 8.81 -9.02 9.39
CA GLY A 247 8.54 -10.31 8.74
C GLY A 247 7.55 -11.17 9.52
N LYS A 248 6.92 -10.64 10.55
CA LYS A 248 5.87 -11.29 11.32
C LYS A 248 4.51 -11.05 10.66
N LEU A 249 3.72 -12.11 10.57
CA LEU A 249 2.35 -12.11 10.05
C LEU A 249 1.38 -12.30 11.20
N TYR A 250 0.29 -11.53 11.19
CA TYR A 250 -0.80 -11.63 12.14
C TYR A 250 -2.10 -11.95 11.41
N MET A 251 -2.77 -13.00 11.83
CA MET A 251 -4.16 -13.29 11.48
C MET A 251 -5.03 -12.79 12.63
N VAL A 252 -5.92 -11.85 12.34
CA VAL A 252 -6.81 -11.24 13.35
C VAL A 252 -8.27 -11.54 13.04
N ASN A 253 -9.09 -11.65 14.08
CA ASN A 253 -10.53 -11.85 13.94
C ASN A 253 -11.22 -10.49 13.78
N THR A 254 -11.89 -10.25 12.66
CA THR A 254 -12.57 -8.99 12.37
C THR A 254 -13.82 -8.74 13.21
N ASP A 255 -14.39 -9.76 13.86
CA ASP A 255 -15.49 -9.59 14.82
C ASP A 255 -15.00 -9.11 16.21
N ASN A 256 -13.73 -9.39 16.53
CA ASN A 256 -13.02 -8.90 17.72
C ASN A 256 -11.53 -8.91 17.44
N LEU A 257 -10.97 -7.74 17.14
CA LEU A 257 -9.56 -7.60 16.77
C LEU A 257 -8.61 -7.88 17.93
N GLY A 258 -9.06 -7.75 19.18
CA GLY A 258 -8.35 -8.24 20.37
C GLY A 258 -7.45 -7.21 21.05
N GLY A 259 -7.29 -6.01 20.54
CA GLY A 259 -6.50 -4.94 21.15
C GLY A 259 -5.00 -5.25 21.26
N ASP A 260 -4.35 -4.67 22.26
CA ASP A 260 -2.96 -4.98 22.65
C ASP A 260 -2.98 -6.00 23.79
N GLN A 261 -2.50 -7.19 23.54
CA GLN A 261 -2.40 -8.26 24.53
C GLN A 261 -1.00 -8.88 24.55
N ALA A 262 -0.55 -9.27 25.74
CA ALA A 262 0.74 -9.89 25.93
C ALA A 262 0.95 -11.09 24.99
N ASN A 263 2.15 -11.14 24.38
CA ASN A 263 2.55 -12.16 23.41
C ASN A 263 1.62 -12.24 22.17
N ASP A 264 0.99 -11.13 21.80
CA ASP A 264 0.05 -11.03 20.67
C ASP A 264 -1.16 -11.96 20.80
N ALA A 265 -1.60 -12.23 22.03
CA ALA A 265 -2.74 -13.15 22.29
C ALA A 265 -4.09 -12.64 21.72
N GLY A 266 -4.16 -11.37 21.29
CA GLY A 266 -5.29 -10.82 20.54
C GLY A 266 -5.39 -11.35 19.11
N ALA A 267 -4.28 -11.75 18.50
CA ALA A 267 -4.30 -12.37 17.17
C ALA A 267 -4.77 -13.83 17.25
N THR A 268 -5.57 -14.26 16.27
CA THR A 268 -5.98 -15.67 16.13
C THR A 268 -4.78 -16.57 15.87
N GLN A 269 -3.83 -16.05 15.10
CA GLN A 269 -2.55 -16.69 14.79
C GLN A 269 -1.52 -15.60 14.51
N TRP A 270 -0.28 -15.85 14.93
CA TRP A 270 0.85 -15.16 14.33
C TRP A 270 1.90 -16.18 13.89
N LEU A 271 2.67 -15.84 12.86
CA LEU A 271 3.73 -16.68 12.33
C LEU A 271 4.80 -15.80 11.68
N TRP A 272 6.02 -16.33 11.61
CA TRP A 272 7.04 -15.75 10.77
C TRP A 272 6.81 -16.11 9.31
N PHE A 273 7.09 -15.18 8.41
CA PHE A 273 7.06 -15.47 6.97
C PHE A 273 7.98 -16.66 6.63
N GLU A 274 9.19 -16.68 7.18
CA GLU A 274 10.09 -17.82 7.11
C GLU A 274 9.96 -18.67 8.38
N GLN A 275 9.65 -19.96 8.22
CA GLN A 275 9.45 -20.87 9.36
C GLN A 275 10.74 -21.30 10.05
N ASP A 276 11.88 -21.17 9.38
CA ASP A 276 13.16 -21.43 10.04
C ASP A 276 13.46 -20.29 11.02
N LEU A 277 13.06 -20.52 12.26
CA LEU A 277 13.34 -19.59 13.38
C LEU A 277 14.84 -19.31 13.57
N SER A 278 15.72 -20.10 12.93
CA SER A 278 17.15 -19.79 12.90
C SER A 278 17.46 -18.51 12.12
N ALA A 279 16.54 -18.04 11.27
CA ALA A 279 16.65 -16.75 10.57
C ALA A 279 16.15 -15.56 11.41
N ALA A 280 15.40 -15.81 12.50
CA ALA A 280 15.04 -14.77 13.44
C ALA A 280 16.22 -14.42 14.34
N TYR A 281 16.46 -13.14 14.54
CA TYR A 281 17.48 -12.65 15.45
C TYR A 281 16.90 -11.58 16.38
N SER A 282 17.38 -11.54 17.61
CA SER A 282 16.97 -10.52 18.57
C SER A 282 17.61 -9.18 18.19
N ALA A 283 16.78 -8.19 17.96
CA ALA A 283 17.20 -6.83 17.68
C ALA A 283 16.83 -5.92 18.85
N THR A 284 17.63 -4.90 19.06
CA THR A 284 17.41 -3.91 20.11
C THR A 284 17.34 -2.51 19.56
N CYS A 285 16.63 -1.63 20.26
CA CYS A 285 16.70 -0.19 20.06
C CYS A 285 16.58 0.52 21.41
N THR A 286 17.02 1.77 21.45
CA THR A 286 16.86 2.62 22.63
C THR A 286 15.77 3.64 22.35
N SER A 287 14.69 3.60 23.13
CA SER A 287 13.61 4.58 23.03
C SER A 287 14.10 5.99 23.39
N ASN A 288 13.34 6.99 23.04
CA ASN A 288 13.63 8.38 23.41
C ASN A 288 13.61 8.64 24.93
N THR A 289 13.02 7.74 25.73
CA THR A 289 13.08 7.76 27.20
C THR A 289 14.31 7.05 27.77
N GLY A 290 15.18 6.51 26.91
CA GLY A 290 16.37 5.74 27.31
C GLY A 290 16.11 4.27 27.64
N ALA A 291 14.87 3.78 27.49
CA ALA A 291 14.57 2.36 27.68
C ALA A 291 15.14 1.53 26.52
N VAL A 292 15.79 0.41 26.84
CA VAL A 292 16.21 -0.58 25.84
C VAL A 292 15.04 -1.51 25.55
N LEU A 293 14.56 -1.46 24.30
CA LEU A 293 13.50 -2.31 23.79
C LEU A 293 14.12 -3.43 22.95
N THR A 294 13.57 -4.62 23.05
CA THR A 294 14.06 -5.80 22.33
C THR A 294 12.89 -6.56 21.74
N SER A 295 13.01 -6.98 20.49
CA SER A 295 12.09 -7.90 19.84
C SER A 295 12.83 -8.75 18.82
N ASP A 296 12.20 -9.84 18.39
CA ASP A 296 12.71 -10.68 17.33
C ASP A 296 12.27 -10.13 15.97
N VAL A 297 13.18 -10.18 15.01
CA VAL A 297 12.97 -9.81 13.62
C VAL A 297 13.57 -10.87 12.70
N THR A 298 13.07 -10.96 11.48
CA THR A 298 13.65 -11.83 10.46
C THR A 298 14.39 -11.03 9.40
N GLY A 299 15.14 -11.74 8.55
CA GLY A 299 15.76 -11.14 7.35
C GLY A 299 14.76 -10.81 6.23
N TYR A 300 13.46 -10.98 6.44
CA TYR A 300 12.40 -10.77 5.44
C TYR A 300 11.43 -9.70 5.92
N GLN A 301 11.22 -8.69 5.09
CA GLN A 301 10.32 -7.58 5.36
C GLN A 301 9.09 -7.65 4.46
N ILE A 302 7.92 -7.33 4.98
CA ILE A 302 6.67 -7.33 4.23
C ILE A 302 6.30 -5.88 3.92
N TYR A 303 6.30 -5.54 2.62
CA TYR A 303 5.92 -4.23 2.13
C TYR A 303 4.69 -4.28 1.23
N GLY A 304 4.37 -5.46 0.67
CA GLY A 304 3.23 -5.65 -0.22
C GLY A 304 2.01 -6.15 0.51
N THR A 305 0.87 -6.05 -0.16
CA THR A 305 -0.40 -6.65 0.28
C THR A 305 -0.47 -8.09 -0.21
N ALA A 306 -0.97 -9.01 0.63
CA ALA A 306 -1.19 -10.39 0.23
C ALA A 306 -2.38 -10.52 -0.73
N ALA A 307 -2.37 -11.55 -1.58
CA ALA A 307 -3.49 -11.93 -2.43
C ALA A 307 -4.11 -13.26 -1.96
N TYR A 308 -5.41 -13.44 -2.17
CA TYR A 308 -6.12 -14.68 -1.83
C TYR A 308 -6.71 -15.34 -3.09
N PHE A 309 -6.55 -16.64 -3.19
CA PHE A 309 -7.20 -17.42 -4.22
C PHE A 309 -7.44 -18.86 -3.73
N ASN A 310 -8.69 -19.31 -3.82
CA ASN A 310 -9.12 -20.70 -3.64
C ASN A 310 -8.47 -21.43 -2.45
N GLY A 311 -8.62 -20.87 -1.24
CA GLY A 311 -8.06 -21.43 -0.02
C GLY A 311 -6.55 -21.25 0.15
N SER A 312 -5.95 -20.34 -0.60
CA SER A 312 -4.53 -20.03 -0.50
C SER A 312 -4.29 -18.52 -0.42
N VAL A 313 -3.27 -18.14 0.33
CA VAL A 313 -2.76 -16.78 0.45
C VAL A 313 -1.36 -16.73 -0.18
N TYR A 314 -1.11 -15.71 -0.95
CA TYR A 314 0.17 -15.45 -1.62
C TYR A 314 0.74 -14.13 -1.14
N LEU A 315 2.00 -14.14 -0.75
CA LEU A 315 2.66 -12.96 -0.18
C LEU A 315 4.10 -12.88 -0.68
N GLY A 316 4.46 -11.70 -1.17
CA GLY A 316 5.84 -11.36 -1.51
C GLY A 316 6.54 -10.62 -0.37
N VAL A 317 7.83 -10.86 -0.20
CA VAL A 317 8.66 -10.21 0.80
C VAL A 317 9.93 -9.64 0.19
N ALA A 318 10.51 -8.67 0.88
CA ALA A 318 11.83 -8.12 0.61
C ALA A 318 12.84 -8.68 1.61
N PRO A 319 14.04 -9.07 1.19
CA PRO A 319 15.11 -9.38 2.12
C PRO A 319 15.63 -8.08 2.75
N SER A 320 15.91 -8.11 4.05
CA SER A 320 16.55 -6.99 4.76
C SER A 320 18.06 -6.91 4.51
N VAL A 321 18.61 -7.93 3.88
CA VAL A 321 20.03 -8.02 3.49
C VAL A 321 20.13 -8.32 2.00
N ALA A 322 20.96 -7.58 1.30
CA ALA A 322 21.05 -7.59 -0.17
C ALA A 322 21.47 -8.94 -0.80
N SER A 323 21.89 -9.92 -0.01
CA SER A 323 22.36 -11.21 -0.48
C SER A 323 21.30 -12.32 -0.51
N VAL A 324 20.07 -12.04 -0.04
CA VAL A 324 18.98 -13.03 0.04
C VAL A 324 17.90 -12.67 -0.95
N SER A 325 17.54 -13.60 -1.83
CA SER A 325 16.39 -13.42 -2.74
C SER A 325 15.10 -13.36 -1.93
N GLY A 326 14.22 -12.41 -2.24
CA GLY A 326 12.91 -12.28 -1.60
C GLY A 326 11.91 -13.23 -2.24
N PRO A 327 11.55 -14.36 -1.62
CA PRO A 327 10.60 -15.28 -2.19
C PRO A 327 9.17 -14.73 -2.15
N VAL A 328 8.33 -15.18 -3.08
CA VAL A 328 6.89 -15.16 -2.93
C VAL A 328 6.46 -16.51 -2.38
N ARG A 329 5.70 -16.49 -1.30
CA ARG A 329 5.26 -17.70 -0.62
C ARG A 329 3.75 -17.88 -0.74
N ARG A 330 3.35 -19.11 -0.97
CA ARG A 330 1.99 -19.58 -0.82
C ARG A 330 1.78 -20.14 0.58
N PHE A 331 0.70 -19.76 1.22
CA PHE A 331 0.19 -20.36 2.44
C PHE A 331 -1.14 -21.04 2.12
N THR A 332 -1.35 -22.24 2.64
CA THR A 332 -2.68 -22.86 2.64
C THR A 332 -3.50 -22.26 3.78
N TYR A 333 -4.69 -21.78 3.47
CA TYR A 333 -5.65 -21.31 4.47
C TYR A 333 -6.73 -22.37 4.67
N ALA A 334 -6.84 -22.88 5.88
CA ALA A 334 -7.84 -23.87 6.27
C ALA A 334 -8.19 -23.73 7.74
N ASN A 335 -9.48 -23.89 8.08
CA ASN A 335 -9.98 -23.83 9.46
C ASN A 335 -9.55 -22.56 10.23
N GLY A 336 -9.47 -21.42 9.54
CA GLY A 336 -9.06 -20.17 10.14
C GLY A 336 -7.57 -20.00 10.38
N MET A 337 -6.73 -20.89 9.86
CA MET A 337 -5.28 -20.89 10.07
C MET A 337 -4.52 -20.91 8.75
N LEU A 338 -3.36 -20.26 8.75
CA LEU A 338 -2.39 -20.32 7.67
C LEU A 338 -1.34 -21.39 7.97
N THR A 339 -1.03 -22.19 6.96
CA THR A 339 0.08 -23.13 6.97
C THR A 339 0.96 -22.84 5.76
N PRO A 340 2.27 -22.55 5.94
CA PRO A 340 3.19 -22.38 4.83
C PRO A 340 3.21 -23.62 3.93
N SER A 341 3.24 -23.37 2.62
CA SER A 341 3.19 -24.40 1.61
C SER A 341 4.39 -24.27 0.66
N SER A 342 4.18 -23.89 -0.58
CA SER A 342 5.24 -23.74 -1.58
C SER A 342 5.71 -22.28 -1.67
N TYR A 343 6.93 -22.09 -2.14
CA TYR A 343 7.50 -20.77 -2.43
C TYR A 343 8.24 -20.82 -3.77
N THR A 344 8.45 -19.66 -4.37
CA THR A 344 9.32 -19.56 -5.54
C THR A 344 10.73 -19.93 -5.15
N SER A 345 11.32 -20.90 -5.85
CA SER A 345 12.70 -21.32 -5.64
C SER A 345 13.70 -20.35 -6.29
N ASP A 346 13.20 -19.46 -7.12
CA ASP A 346 14.03 -18.64 -7.98
C ASP A 346 14.55 -17.41 -7.30
N SER A 347 15.72 -17.00 -7.73
CA SER A 347 16.29 -15.71 -7.48
C SER A 347 15.46 -14.62 -8.15
N ILE A 348 14.35 -14.24 -7.55
CA ILE A 348 13.84 -12.88 -7.75
C ILE A 348 14.98 -11.98 -7.31
N ALA A 349 15.39 -11.06 -8.18
CA ALA A 349 16.51 -10.17 -7.87
C ALA A 349 16.28 -9.54 -6.50
N PRO A 350 17.28 -9.48 -5.64
CA PRO A 350 17.12 -8.87 -4.33
C PRO A 350 16.66 -7.44 -4.55
N ASN A 351 15.43 -7.17 -4.22
CA ASN A 351 14.91 -5.82 -4.21
C ASN A 351 14.56 -5.42 -2.79
N THR A 352 14.65 -4.15 -2.52
CA THR A 352 14.52 -3.59 -1.18
C THR A 352 13.06 -3.61 -0.68
N TYR A 353 12.07 -3.85 -1.56
CA TYR A 353 10.65 -3.59 -1.26
C TYR A 353 9.69 -4.76 -1.56
N GLY A 354 10.20 -5.90 -2.03
CA GLY A 354 9.36 -7.05 -2.34
C GLY A 354 8.39 -6.79 -3.49
N THR A 355 7.35 -7.59 -3.56
CA THR A 355 6.34 -7.51 -4.61
C THR A 355 4.95 -7.72 -4.05
N THR A 356 3.94 -7.12 -4.69
CA THR A 356 2.52 -7.35 -4.40
C THR A 356 1.97 -8.30 -5.47
N PRO A 357 1.55 -9.53 -5.11
CA PRO A 357 1.01 -10.47 -6.07
C PRO A 357 -0.39 -10.08 -6.53
N PHE A 358 -0.69 -10.32 -7.80
CA PHE A 358 -2.02 -10.24 -8.39
C PHE A 358 -2.41 -11.60 -8.96
N ILE A 359 -3.70 -11.98 -8.90
CA ILE A 359 -4.14 -13.29 -9.35
C ILE A 359 -5.15 -13.17 -10.46
N SER A 360 -4.91 -13.89 -11.55
CA SER A 360 -5.91 -14.15 -12.59
C SER A 360 -6.32 -15.62 -12.58
N SER A 361 -7.58 -15.91 -12.88
CA SER A 361 -8.09 -17.28 -12.91
C SER A 361 -9.34 -17.41 -13.76
N ASN A 362 -9.72 -18.65 -14.06
CA ASN A 362 -11.04 -18.99 -14.59
C ASN A 362 -11.90 -19.59 -13.44
N GLY A 363 -12.61 -18.74 -12.71
CA GLY A 363 -13.29 -19.14 -11.48
C GLY A 363 -12.27 -19.66 -10.46
N THR A 364 -12.41 -20.92 -10.02
CA THR A 364 -11.49 -21.58 -9.10
C THR A 364 -10.38 -22.38 -9.80
N ALA A 365 -10.31 -22.36 -11.12
CA ALA A 365 -9.35 -23.13 -11.91
C ALA A 365 -8.30 -22.22 -12.58
N ASN A 366 -7.16 -22.80 -12.93
CA ASN A 366 -6.10 -22.17 -13.72
C ASN A 366 -5.64 -20.83 -13.11
N GLY A 367 -5.49 -20.79 -11.80
CA GLY A 367 -4.95 -19.62 -11.10
C GLY A 367 -3.51 -19.34 -11.52
N ILE A 368 -3.23 -18.09 -11.88
CA ILE A 368 -1.88 -17.60 -12.19
C ILE A 368 -1.58 -16.47 -11.21
N VAL A 369 -0.44 -16.58 -10.54
CA VAL A 369 0.09 -15.53 -9.67
C VAL A 369 1.06 -14.68 -10.46
N TRP A 370 0.71 -13.43 -10.66
CA TRP A 370 1.51 -12.43 -11.34
C TRP A 370 2.25 -11.57 -10.33
N ILE A 371 3.52 -11.30 -10.59
CA ILE A 371 4.36 -10.42 -9.78
C ILE A 371 5.24 -9.55 -10.66
N ILE A 372 5.67 -8.43 -10.13
CA ILE A 372 6.72 -7.59 -10.70
C ILE A 372 7.97 -7.76 -9.83
N ASP A 373 9.04 -8.26 -10.43
CA ASP A 373 10.38 -8.15 -9.89
C ASP A 373 10.92 -6.76 -10.27
N HIS A 374 10.97 -5.85 -9.31
CA HIS A 374 11.35 -4.47 -9.54
C HIS A 374 12.86 -4.28 -9.78
N GLY A 375 13.67 -5.32 -9.53
CA GLY A 375 15.12 -5.19 -9.57
C GLY A 375 15.61 -4.07 -8.62
N LEU A 376 16.53 -3.25 -9.10
CA LEU A 376 16.91 -2.00 -8.41
C LEU A 376 15.97 -0.89 -8.90
N PRO A 377 15.01 -0.43 -8.07
CA PRO A 377 13.99 0.50 -8.54
C PRO A 377 14.53 1.92 -8.71
N LEU A 378 13.86 2.67 -9.59
CA LEU A 378 14.26 4.02 -10.00
C LEU A 378 14.42 5.00 -8.82
N GLN A 379 13.59 4.87 -7.78
CA GLN A 379 13.62 5.75 -6.60
C GLN A 379 14.81 5.53 -5.67
N ASP A 380 15.52 4.41 -5.82
CA ASP A 380 16.65 4.05 -4.95
C ASP A 380 18.00 4.11 -5.67
N SER A 381 18.07 4.86 -6.75
CA SER A 381 19.26 5.03 -7.62
C SER A 381 20.52 5.57 -6.90
N GLY A 382 20.43 5.94 -5.62
CA GLY A 382 21.61 6.21 -4.78
C GLY A 382 22.52 4.98 -4.59
N SER A 383 22.03 3.76 -4.86
CA SER A 383 22.76 2.50 -4.77
C SER A 383 23.27 1.98 -6.13
N GLY A 384 22.98 2.70 -7.23
CA GLY A 384 23.34 2.32 -8.59
C GLY A 384 22.26 2.70 -9.62
N PRO A 385 22.50 2.44 -10.93
CA PRO A 385 21.47 2.68 -11.93
C PRO A 385 20.28 1.73 -11.75
N ALA A 386 19.07 2.26 -11.97
CA ALA A 386 17.86 1.44 -11.98
C ALA A 386 17.95 0.34 -13.05
N THR A 387 17.30 -0.79 -12.80
CA THR A 387 17.22 -1.92 -13.73
C THR A 387 15.82 -2.08 -14.27
N SER A 388 15.68 -2.74 -15.43
CA SER A 388 14.39 -3.10 -15.98
C SER A 388 13.61 -3.99 -15.02
N ALA A 389 12.31 -3.74 -14.89
CA ALA A 389 11.40 -4.62 -14.20
C ALA A 389 11.25 -5.96 -14.96
N VAL A 390 10.92 -7.02 -14.25
CA VAL A 390 10.60 -8.31 -14.85
C VAL A 390 9.20 -8.73 -14.40
N LEU A 391 8.29 -8.90 -15.37
CA LEU A 391 6.99 -9.51 -15.11
C LEU A 391 7.17 -11.03 -15.04
N ARG A 392 6.67 -11.65 -13.97
CA ARG A 392 6.71 -13.10 -13.78
C ARG A 392 5.32 -13.66 -13.50
N ALA A 393 5.08 -14.87 -13.94
CA ALA A 393 3.85 -15.60 -13.71
C ALA A 393 4.15 -17.00 -13.18
N TYR A 394 3.42 -17.41 -12.15
CA TYR A 394 3.56 -18.73 -11.51
C TYR A 394 2.23 -19.47 -11.44
N ASP A 395 2.29 -20.79 -11.43
CA ASP A 395 1.12 -21.63 -11.14
C ASP A 395 0.69 -21.40 -9.68
N ALA A 396 -0.55 -20.94 -9.49
CA ALA A 396 -1.10 -20.71 -8.16
C ALA A 396 -1.15 -21.97 -7.27
N ASN A 397 -1.19 -23.18 -7.86
CA ASN A 397 -1.16 -24.43 -7.12
C ASN A 397 0.24 -24.84 -6.70
N ASN A 398 1.26 -24.39 -7.45
CA ASN A 398 2.67 -24.73 -7.19
C ASN A 398 3.59 -23.56 -7.57
N MET A 399 3.93 -22.72 -6.63
CA MET A 399 4.78 -21.54 -6.84
C MET A 399 6.21 -21.86 -7.34
N ALA A 400 6.65 -23.10 -7.27
CA ALA A 400 7.92 -23.52 -7.90
C ALA A 400 7.85 -23.64 -9.43
N THR A 401 6.64 -23.56 -10.01
CA THR A 401 6.41 -23.64 -11.45
C THR A 401 6.24 -22.22 -12.02
N GLU A 402 7.32 -21.70 -12.62
CA GLU A 402 7.25 -20.44 -13.39
C GLU A 402 6.61 -20.73 -14.75
N LEU A 403 5.55 -20.01 -15.09
CA LEU A 403 4.81 -20.14 -16.34
C LEU A 403 5.28 -19.16 -17.40
N TYR A 404 5.73 -17.98 -16.98
CA TYR A 404 6.21 -16.91 -17.85
C TYR A 404 7.19 -15.99 -17.12
N ASN A 405 8.12 -15.44 -17.90
CA ASN A 405 9.10 -14.48 -17.44
C ASN A 405 9.45 -13.52 -18.60
N SER A 406 9.21 -12.22 -18.44
CA SER A 406 9.45 -11.22 -19.51
C SER A 406 10.93 -11.06 -19.89
N ALA A 407 11.87 -11.51 -19.04
CA ALA A 407 13.28 -11.48 -19.35
C ALA A 407 13.73 -12.62 -20.29
N GLN A 408 12.86 -13.60 -20.59
CA GLN A 408 13.18 -14.70 -21.50
C GLN A 408 13.22 -14.25 -22.97
N ASN A 409 12.60 -13.12 -23.30
CA ASN A 409 12.56 -12.60 -24.65
C ASN A 409 12.83 -11.08 -24.63
N SER A 410 13.82 -10.63 -25.36
CA SER A 410 14.17 -9.20 -25.43
C SER A 410 13.04 -8.31 -25.96
N ALA A 411 12.10 -8.87 -26.73
CA ALA A 411 10.92 -8.15 -27.21
C ALA A 411 9.87 -7.91 -26.10
N ASP A 412 9.97 -8.62 -24.98
CA ASP A 412 9.09 -8.53 -23.83
C ASP A 412 9.72 -7.73 -22.66
N THR A 413 10.89 -7.11 -22.90
CA THR A 413 11.60 -6.32 -21.87
C THR A 413 10.73 -5.15 -21.41
N ALA A 414 10.47 -5.05 -20.11
CA ALA A 414 9.77 -3.94 -19.49
C ALA A 414 10.67 -2.71 -19.29
N GLY A 415 10.06 -1.57 -19.04
CA GLY A 415 10.76 -0.37 -18.58
C GLY A 415 11.42 -0.54 -17.20
N LEU A 416 11.97 0.55 -16.66
CA LEU A 416 12.68 0.54 -15.37
C LEU A 416 11.73 0.24 -14.22
N GLY A 417 12.19 -0.54 -13.24
CA GLY A 417 11.41 -0.88 -12.06
C GLY A 417 11.05 0.36 -11.22
N ILE A 418 9.83 0.38 -10.71
CA ILE A 418 9.33 1.39 -9.77
C ILE A 418 8.80 0.66 -8.54
N LYS A 419 9.27 1.06 -7.35
CA LYS A 419 8.84 0.41 -6.11
C LYS A 419 7.34 0.55 -5.86
N PHE A 420 6.74 -0.49 -5.29
CA PHE A 420 5.32 -0.59 -4.92
C PHE A 420 4.34 -0.68 -6.09
N THR A 421 4.78 -0.71 -7.34
CA THR A 421 3.88 -1.00 -8.45
C THR A 421 3.43 -2.47 -8.39
N SER A 422 2.17 -2.69 -8.75
CA SER A 422 1.57 -4.04 -8.80
C SER A 422 1.07 -4.32 -10.21
N PRO A 423 1.14 -5.56 -10.69
CA PRO A 423 0.54 -5.90 -11.97
C PRO A 423 -0.99 -5.86 -11.87
N ILE A 424 -1.66 -5.51 -12.96
CA ILE A 424 -3.11 -5.59 -13.09
C ILE A 424 -3.44 -6.49 -14.26
N VAL A 425 -4.37 -7.43 -14.08
CA VAL A 425 -4.83 -8.31 -15.16
C VAL A 425 -6.27 -7.99 -15.50
N ALA A 426 -6.52 -7.67 -16.75
CA ALA A 426 -7.85 -7.38 -17.27
C ALA A 426 -7.96 -7.80 -18.74
N ASN A 427 -9.09 -8.39 -19.15
CA ASN A 427 -9.39 -8.78 -20.53
C ASN A 427 -8.27 -9.58 -21.21
N GLY A 428 -7.65 -10.53 -20.49
CA GLY A 428 -6.59 -11.38 -21.03
C GLY A 428 -5.24 -10.68 -21.23
N LYS A 429 -5.05 -9.49 -20.67
CA LYS A 429 -3.80 -8.73 -20.70
C LYS A 429 -3.30 -8.43 -19.30
N VAL A 430 -1.98 -8.26 -19.17
CA VAL A 430 -1.32 -7.83 -17.93
C VAL A 430 -0.70 -6.45 -18.16
N TYR A 431 -0.98 -5.54 -17.28
CA TYR A 431 -0.53 -4.16 -17.31
C TYR A 431 0.43 -3.91 -16.16
N ILE A 432 1.59 -3.30 -16.44
CA ILE A 432 2.56 -2.87 -15.42
C ILE A 432 3.01 -1.44 -15.69
N GLY A 433 3.05 -0.64 -14.64
CA GLY A 433 3.61 0.71 -14.68
C GLY A 433 5.12 0.66 -14.42
N THR A 434 5.91 1.27 -15.30
CA THR A 434 7.38 1.30 -15.23
C THR A 434 7.92 2.71 -15.50
N GLY A 435 9.21 2.91 -15.30
CA GLY A 435 9.92 4.12 -15.71
C GLY A 435 10.58 3.97 -17.08
N HIS A 436 10.64 5.05 -17.83
CA HIS A 436 11.30 5.03 -19.14
C HIS A 436 12.80 5.38 -19.03
N ASP A 437 13.11 6.45 -18.30
CA ASP A 437 14.47 6.97 -18.21
C ASP A 437 14.97 6.98 -16.76
N GLN A 438 16.30 6.86 -16.59
CA GLN A 438 16.94 7.18 -15.31
C GLN A 438 16.51 8.60 -14.90
N LEU A 439 16.27 8.82 -13.61
CA LEU A 439 15.73 10.07 -13.06
C LEU A 439 16.41 11.32 -13.70
N SER A 440 15.83 11.78 -14.77
CA SER A 440 16.10 13.10 -15.31
C SER A 440 15.21 14.09 -14.56
N THR A 441 15.81 15.04 -13.88
CA THR A 441 15.07 16.11 -13.20
C THR A 441 14.29 17.01 -14.16
N ALA A 442 14.59 16.94 -15.48
CA ALA A 442 14.01 17.83 -16.48
C ALA A 442 12.71 17.30 -17.11
N ASN A 443 12.59 15.99 -17.33
CA ASN A 443 11.38 15.34 -17.90
C ASN A 443 11.31 13.88 -17.48
N PRO A 444 10.74 13.58 -16.31
CA PRO A 444 10.50 12.20 -15.94
C PRO A 444 9.38 11.64 -16.81
N SER A 445 9.67 10.54 -17.50
CA SER A 445 8.67 9.80 -18.26
C SER A 445 8.33 8.49 -17.59
N GLY A 446 7.04 8.17 -17.50
CA GLY A 446 6.54 6.86 -17.14
C GLY A 446 6.23 6.05 -18.38
N GLU A 447 6.17 4.74 -18.23
CA GLU A 447 5.82 3.78 -19.26
C GLU A 447 4.73 2.85 -18.74
N LEU A 448 3.85 2.42 -19.62
CA LEU A 448 2.84 1.41 -19.35
C LEU A 448 3.11 0.23 -20.29
N ASP A 449 3.65 -0.83 -19.74
CA ASP A 449 3.90 -2.06 -20.47
C ASP A 449 2.66 -2.94 -20.45
N VAL A 450 2.29 -3.49 -21.60
CA VAL A 450 1.09 -4.34 -21.76
C VAL A 450 1.48 -5.67 -22.38
N TYR A 451 1.22 -6.73 -21.65
CA TYR A 451 1.48 -8.11 -22.07
C TYR A 451 0.15 -8.81 -22.38
N GLY A 452 0.13 -9.57 -23.49
CA GLY A 452 -1.04 -10.32 -23.92
C GLY A 452 -0.68 -11.42 -24.89
N LEU A 453 -1.64 -12.29 -25.21
CA LEU A 453 -1.46 -13.28 -26.29
C LEU A 453 -1.34 -12.52 -27.62
N LYS A 454 -0.36 -12.92 -28.43
CA LYS A 454 -0.15 -12.44 -29.81
C LYS A 454 -1.09 -13.16 -30.76
#